data_2c10664d0617ed276f9642fdc08625ae
#
_entry.id   2c10664d0617ed276f9642fdc08625ae
#
_cell.length_a   1.000
_cell.length_b   1.000
_cell.length_c   1.000
_cell.angle_alpha   90.00
_cell.angle_beta   90.00
_cell.angle_gamma   90.00
#
_symmetry.space_group_name_H-M   'P 1'
#
loop_
_entity.id
_entity.type
_entity.pdbx_description
1 polymer ?
#
loop_
_entity_poly.entity_id
_entity_poly.type
_entity_poly.pdbx_seq_one_letter_code
_entity_poly.pdbx_strand_id
1 'polypeptide(L)'
;MTSNGGMQVSAGILIVGLGGNNGVTLLAGQIANRDNLSWETAATGRVSANWYGCLTQIPPRGLHGGVGFRGRVPGLADAGSAVVGGWDIRPAPLGRALYDCRVLEPDLVRQVREEMDKMEIMEGVWDPSFIGESQHETATHVVSGEDNLSTRTRVDSHVSELVLI
;
A
#
# COMPACT_ATOMS: atom_id res chain seq x y z
N MET A 1 5.38 25.21 -29.04
CA MET A 1 5.51 24.09 -28.06
C MET A 1 4.60 24.44 -26.89
N THR A 2 3.36 24.00 -26.95
CA THR A 2 2.36 24.22 -25.89
C THR A 2 2.53 23.10 -24.87
N SER A 3 3.07 23.41 -23.69
CA SER A 3 3.05 22.52 -22.56
C SER A 3 1.59 22.33 -22.15
N ASN A 4 1.05 21.17 -22.46
CA ASN A 4 -0.23 20.72 -21.92
C ASN A 4 -0.01 20.47 -20.43
N GLY A 5 -0.33 21.45 -19.60
CA GLY A 5 -0.40 21.33 -18.16
C GLY A 5 -1.60 20.45 -17.78
N GLY A 6 -1.49 19.16 -18.09
CA GLY A 6 -2.46 18.18 -17.60
C GLY A 6 -2.38 18.18 -16.07
N MET A 7 -3.53 18.41 -15.42
CA MET A 7 -3.68 18.30 -13.99
C MET A 7 -3.25 16.89 -13.58
N GLN A 8 -2.11 16.78 -12.90
CA GLN A 8 -1.64 15.51 -12.38
C GLN A 8 -2.54 15.13 -11.20
N VAL A 9 -3.35 14.10 -11.40
CA VAL A 9 -4.23 13.58 -10.34
C VAL A 9 -3.36 12.84 -9.34
N SER A 10 -3.24 13.39 -8.14
CA SER A 10 -2.68 12.65 -6.99
C SER A 10 -3.72 11.65 -6.50
N ALA A 11 -3.31 10.42 -6.27
CA ALA A 11 -4.15 9.39 -5.69
C ALA A 11 -3.70 9.07 -4.27
N GLY A 12 -4.66 8.91 -3.37
CA GLY A 12 -4.45 8.33 -2.04
C GLY A 12 -4.98 6.89 -2.01
N ILE A 13 -4.25 6.00 -1.36
CA ILE A 13 -4.66 4.61 -1.12
C ILE A 13 -4.74 4.40 0.38
N LEU A 14 -5.94 4.17 0.90
CA LEU A 14 -6.17 3.84 2.29
C LEU A 14 -6.44 2.35 2.44
N ILE A 15 -5.68 1.69 3.29
CA ILE A 15 -5.73 0.24 3.48
C ILE A 15 -6.22 -0.08 4.90
N VAL A 16 -7.31 -0.82 4.98
CA VAL A 16 -7.76 -1.43 6.23
C VAL A 16 -7.00 -2.74 6.42
N GLY A 17 -6.24 -2.84 7.51
CA GLY A 17 -5.32 -3.96 7.73
C GLY A 17 -3.97 -3.75 7.02
N LEU A 18 -3.44 -2.51 7.09
CA LEU A 18 -2.17 -2.14 6.43
C LEU A 18 -0.99 -3.00 6.88
N GLY A 19 -0.93 -3.39 8.16
CA GLY A 19 0.07 -4.31 8.71
C GLY A 19 -0.19 -5.79 8.42
N GLY A 20 -1.29 -6.13 7.73
CA GLY A 20 -1.57 -7.49 7.27
C GLY A 20 -0.74 -7.88 6.05
N ASN A 21 -0.67 -9.19 5.74
CA ASN A 21 0.15 -9.72 4.65
C ASN A 21 -0.11 -9.02 3.31
N ASN A 22 -1.37 -8.75 2.98
CA ASN A 22 -1.76 -8.08 1.73
C ASN A 22 -1.34 -6.61 1.72
N GLY A 23 -1.56 -5.89 2.83
CA GLY A 23 -1.21 -4.48 2.95
C GLY A 23 0.29 -4.24 2.82
N VAL A 24 1.11 -4.96 3.59
CA VAL A 24 2.57 -4.82 3.53
C VAL A 24 3.15 -5.26 2.20
N THR A 25 2.56 -6.28 1.55
CA THR A 25 3.01 -6.75 0.23
C THR A 25 2.70 -5.73 -0.86
N LEU A 26 1.50 -5.13 -0.83
CA LEU A 26 1.10 -4.07 -1.76
C LEU A 26 2.02 -2.85 -1.62
N LEU A 27 2.25 -2.40 -0.39
CA LEU A 27 3.11 -1.26 -0.11
C LEU A 27 4.56 -1.50 -0.56
N ALA A 28 5.12 -2.67 -0.25
CA ALA A 28 6.46 -3.05 -0.70
C ALA A 28 6.56 -3.08 -2.24
N GLY A 29 5.52 -3.58 -2.92
CA GLY A 29 5.43 -3.60 -4.38
C GLY A 29 5.35 -2.19 -4.97
N GLN A 30 4.63 -1.27 -4.33
CA GLN A 30 4.58 0.13 -4.75
C GLN A 30 5.94 0.81 -4.62
N ILE A 31 6.61 0.68 -3.47
CA ILE A 31 7.96 1.23 -3.23
C ILE A 31 8.94 0.66 -4.25
N ALA A 32 8.94 -0.66 -4.44
CA ALA A 32 9.82 -1.32 -5.39
C ALA A 32 9.67 -0.78 -6.82
N ASN A 33 8.44 -0.56 -7.26
CA ASN A 33 8.16 -0.03 -8.60
C ASN A 33 8.45 1.46 -8.72
N ARG A 34 8.15 2.26 -7.71
CA ARG A 34 8.47 3.69 -7.67
C ARG A 34 9.98 3.92 -7.82
N ASP A 35 10.77 3.14 -7.08
CA ASP A 35 12.22 3.31 -6.99
C ASP A 35 12.99 2.42 -7.99
N ASN A 36 12.27 1.70 -8.86
CA ASN A 36 12.84 0.79 -9.88
C ASN A 36 13.82 -0.22 -9.25
N LEU A 37 13.47 -0.80 -8.11
CA LEU A 37 14.31 -1.74 -7.39
C LEU A 37 14.50 -3.04 -8.18
N SER A 38 15.60 -3.72 -7.89
CA SER A 38 15.85 -5.08 -8.35
C SER A 38 16.43 -5.91 -7.22
N TRP A 39 16.09 -7.20 -7.22
CA TRP A 39 16.49 -8.12 -6.16
C TRP A 39 16.80 -9.50 -6.70
N GLU A 40 17.52 -10.28 -5.91
CA GLU A 40 17.84 -11.68 -6.23
C GLU A 40 16.70 -12.60 -5.77
N THR A 41 16.35 -13.54 -6.64
CA THR A 41 15.40 -14.61 -6.35
C THR A 41 16.09 -15.97 -6.43
N ALA A 42 15.65 -16.90 -5.61
CA ALA A 42 16.20 -18.25 -5.63
C ALA A 42 15.89 -19.02 -6.94
N ALA A 43 14.79 -18.68 -7.61
CA ALA A 43 14.29 -19.41 -8.77
C ALA A 43 14.85 -18.91 -10.11
N THR A 44 14.96 -17.59 -10.28
CA THR A 44 15.23 -16.97 -11.60
C THR A 44 16.42 -16.01 -11.60
N GLY A 45 17.17 -15.91 -10.49
CA GLY A 45 18.24 -14.93 -10.33
C GLY A 45 17.69 -13.51 -10.16
N ARG A 46 18.39 -12.52 -10.73
CA ARG A 46 18.03 -11.10 -10.55
C ARG A 46 16.78 -10.72 -11.33
N VAL A 47 15.82 -10.15 -10.64
CA VAL A 47 14.57 -9.61 -11.20
C VAL A 47 14.43 -8.13 -10.89
N SER A 48 13.67 -7.42 -11.71
CA SER A 48 13.38 -5.99 -11.50
C SER A 48 11.89 -5.79 -11.26
N ALA A 49 11.56 -4.78 -10.45
CA ALA A 49 10.19 -4.35 -10.23
C ALA A 49 9.49 -4.03 -11.55
N ASN A 50 8.22 -4.38 -11.64
CA ASN A 50 7.38 -4.10 -12.79
C ASN A 50 5.91 -4.06 -12.38
N TRP A 51 5.09 -3.43 -13.23
CA TRP A 51 3.65 -3.29 -13.00
C TRP A 51 2.81 -4.39 -13.67
N TYR A 52 3.40 -5.53 -14.05
CA TYR A 52 2.65 -6.55 -14.80
C TYR A 52 1.46 -7.15 -14.05
N GLY A 53 1.48 -7.13 -12.73
CA GLY A 53 0.35 -7.53 -11.89
C GLY A 53 -0.74 -6.47 -11.71
N CYS A 54 -0.52 -5.23 -12.16
CA CYS A 54 -1.47 -4.13 -12.00
C CYS A 54 -1.99 -3.65 -13.36
N LEU A 55 -3.22 -4.03 -13.70
CA LEU A 55 -3.81 -3.77 -15.02
C LEU A 55 -3.72 -2.30 -15.46
N THR A 56 -3.99 -1.36 -14.55
CA THR A 56 -3.99 0.08 -14.84
C THR A 56 -2.59 0.66 -15.07
N GLN A 57 -1.55 -0.01 -14.62
CA GLN A 57 -0.16 0.45 -14.66
C GLN A 57 0.70 -0.30 -15.69
N ILE A 58 0.16 -1.30 -16.38
CA ILE A 58 0.90 -2.09 -17.37
C ILE A 58 1.54 -1.17 -18.41
N PRO A 59 2.88 -1.27 -18.61
CA PRO A 59 3.57 -0.47 -19.61
C PRO A 59 3.23 -0.91 -21.05
N PRO A 60 3.50 -0.06 -22.05
CA PRO A 60 3.11 -0.29 -23.48
C PRO A 60 3.61 -1.62 -24.06
N ARG A 61 4.72 -2.14 -23.59
CA ARG A 61 5.41 -3.33 -24.17
C ARG A 61 4.65 -4.63 -24.05
N GLY A 62 3.65 -4.73 -23.15
CA GLY A 62 2.89 -5.96 -22.94
C GLY A 62 1.78 -6.24 -23.96
N LEU A 63 1.49 -5.33 -24.88
CA LEU A 63 0.36 -5.41 -25.82
C LEU A 63 0.83 -5.13 -27.24
N HIS A 64 1.51 -6.07 -27.87
CA HIS A 64 1.83 -6.06 -29.34
C HIS A 64 2.20 -4.69 -29.92
N GLY A 65 3.12 -3.96 -29.29
CA GLY A 65 3.56 -2.63 -29.76
C GLY A 65 2.57 -1.50 -29.53
N GLY A 66 1.48 -1.73 -28.79
CA GLY A 66 0.47 -0.71 -28.47
C GLY A 66 0.82 0.15 -27.27
N VAL A 67 0.14 1.27 -27.17
CA VAL A 67 0.13 2.13 -25.96
C VAL A 67 -0.48 1.32 -24.81
N GLY A 68 0.24 1.20 -23.69
CA GLY A 68 -0.27 0.50 -22.49
C GLY A 68 -1.57 1.12 -21.99
N PHE A 69 -2.25 0.41 -21.09
CA PHE A 69 -3.56 0.83 -20.59
C PHE A 69 -3.55 2.28 -20.09
N ARG A 70 -2.53 2.65 -19.32
CA ARG A 70 -2.34 4.01 -18.81
C ARG A 70 -2.28 5.08 -19.91
N GLY A 71 -1.66 4.77 -21.05
CA GLY A 71 -1.60 5.70 -22.17
C GLY A 71 -2.90 5.82 -22.98
N ARG A 72 -3.86 4.90 -22.77
CA ARG A 72 -5.17 4.89 -23.44
C ARG A 72 -6.28 5.57 -22.62
N VAL A 73 -6.08 5.70 -21.31
CA VAL A 73 -7.07 6.32 -20.41
C VAL A 73 -6.48 7.62 -19.86
N PRO A 74 -6.88 8.77 -20.43
CA PRO A 74 -6.42 10.08 -19.93
C PRO A 74 -6.81 10.28 -18.46
N GLY A 75 -5.91 10.86 -17.67
CA GLY A 75 -6.18 11.18 -16.26
C GLY A 75 -6.05 10.00 -15.29
N LEU A 76 -5.59 8.83 -15.74
CA LEU A 76 -5.33 7.71 -14.85
C LEU A 76 -4.15 8.04 -13.93
N ALA A 77 -4.39 7.92 -12.61
CA ALA A 77 -3.37 8.20 -11.61
C ALA A 77 -2.17 7.24 -11.70
N ASP A 78 -1.01 7.73 -11.31
CA ASP A 78 0.19 6.92 -11.17
C ASP A 78 0.20 6.25 -9.80
N ALA A 79 0.10 4.93 -9.76
CA ALA A 79 0.15 4.18 -8.52
C ALA A 79 1.52 4.29 -7.81
N GLY A 80 2.60 4.55 -8.54
CA GLY A 80 3.92 4.79 -7.95
C GLY A 80 4.00 6.10 -7.15
N SER A 81 3.23 7.11 -7.54
CA SER A 81 3.17 8.40 -6.86
C SER A 81 2.01 8.50 -5.84
N ALA A 82 1.20 7.46 -5.69
CA ALA A 82 0.11 7.47 -4.74
C ALA A 82 0.63 7.51 -3.30
N VAL A 83 -0.02 8.32 -2.47
CA VAL A 83 0.21 8.32 -1.02
C VAL A 83 -0.53 7.14 -0.42
N VAL A 84 0.18 6.30 0.33
CA VAL A 84 -0.41 5.13 0.99
C VAL A 84 -0.45 5.36 2.49
N GLY A 85 -1.59 5.08 3.09
CA GLY A 85 -1.80 5.07 4.53
C GLY A 85 -2.82 4.00 4.91
N GLY A 86 -3.09 3.85 6.20
CA GLY A 86 -4.11 2.89 6.63
C GLY A 86 -4.09 2.59 8.11
N TRP A 87 -5.00 1.72 8.47
CA TRP A 87 -5.25 1.28 9.83
C TRP A 87 -4.82 -0.16 10.03
N ASP A 88 -4.36 -0.47 11.23
CA ASP A 88 -4.21 -1.87 11.66
C ASP A 88 -4.49 -1.98 13.16
N ILE A 89 -5.03 -3.11 13.56
CA ILE A 89 -5.29 -3.45 14.97
C ILE A 89 -4.01 -3.87 15.72
N ARG A 90 -2.89 -4.01 15.01
CA ARG A 90 -1.58 -4.39 15.56
C ARG A 90 -0.59 -3.25 15.40
N PRO A 91 0.19 -2.93 16.44
CA PRO A 91 1.15 -1.81 16.41
C PRO A 91 2.51 -2.18 15.81
N ALA A 92 2.62 -3.30 15.09
CA ALA A 92 3.91 -3.76 14.56
C ALA A 92 4.41 -2.84 13.42
N PRO A 93 5.69 -2.41 13.44
CA PRO A 93 6.27 -1.67 12.32
C PRO A 93 6.08 -2.42 10.99
N LEU A 94 5.75 -1.70 9.91
CA LEU A 94 5.36 -2.31 8.64
C LEU A 94 6.48 -3.16 8.01
N GLY A 95 7.73 -2.73 8.12
CA GLY A 95 8.86 -3.52 7.65
C GLY A 95 9.07 -4.80 8.47
N ARG A 96 8.74 -4.79 9.76
CA ARG A 96 8.72 -6.00 10.58
C ARG A 96 7.57 -6.93 10.18
N ALA A 97 6.38 -6.39 9.98
CA ALA A 97 5.23 -7.15 9.50
C ALA A 97 5.49 -7.78 8.13
N LEU A 98 6.14 -7.04 7.22
CA LEU A 98 6.58 -7.56 5.93
C LEU A 98 7.55 -8.73 6.05
N TYR A 99 8.54 -8.63 6.94
CA TYR A 99 9.49 -9.71 7.18
C TYR A 99 8.79 -10.98 7.71
N ASP A 100 7.86 -10.80 8.63
CA ASP A 100 7.16 -11.91 9.28
C ASP A 100 6.16 -12.60 8.36
N CYS A 101 5.59 -11.90 7.38
CA CYS A 101 4.64 -12.48 6.43
C CYS A 101 5.28 -13.47 5.44
N ARG A 102 6.59 -13.39 5.19
CA ARG A 102 7.39 -14.30 4.34
C ARG A 102 6.83 -14.48 2.91
N VAL A 103 6.20 -13.48 2.36
CA VAL A 103 5.63 -13.52 1.00
C VAL A 103 6.65 -13.08 -0.03
N LEU A 104 7.50 -12.10 0.31
CA LEU A 104 8.48 -11.52 -0.62
C LEU A 104 9.89 -12.06 -0.33
N GLU A 105 10.72 -12.01 -1.36
CA GLU A 105 12.12 -12.40 -1.27
C GLU A 105 12.88 -11.55 -0.22
N PRO A 106 13.74 -12.16 0.60
CA PRO A 106 14.45 -11.46 1.67
C PRO A 106 15.28 -10.28 1.19
N ASP A 107 15.80 -10.33 -0.02
CA ASP A 107 16.58 -9.23 -0.61
C ASP A 107 15.72 -8.00 -0.86
N LEU A 108 14.51 -8.16 -1.40
CA LEU A 108 13.55 -7.06 -1.55
C LEU A 108 13.11 -6.52 -0.20
N VAL A 109 12.76 -7.39 0.75
CA VAL A 109 12.36 -7.00 2.10
C VAL A 109 13.41 -6.10 2.75
N ARG A 110 14.71 -6.46 2.63
CA ARG A 110 15.80 -5.67 3.18
C ARG A 110 15.88 -4.26 2.57
N GLN A 111 15.60 -4.12 1.26
CA GLN A 111 15.68 -2.86 0.56
C GLN A 111 14.56 -1.88 0.94
N VAL A 112 13.33 -2.38 1.16
CA VAL A 112 12.16 -1.53 1.43
C VAL A 112 11.88 -1.31 2.93
N ARG A 113 12.47 -2.12 3.79
CA ARG A 113 12.15 -2.19 5.22
C ARG A 113 12.28 -0.84 5.93
N GLU A 114 13.38 -0.14 5.72
CA GLU A 114 13.67 1.11 6.45
C GLU A 114 12.63 2.20 6.15
N GLU A 115 12.18 2.30 4.92
CA GLU A 115 11.12 3.24 4.55
C GLU A 115 9.77 2.82 5.15
N MET A 116 9.44 1.54 5.08
CA MET A 116 8.20 1.02 5.63
C MET A 116 8.13 1.18 7.15
N ASP A 117 9.25 1.02 7.86
CA ASP A 117 9.29 1.19 9.32
C ASP A 117 9.12 2.65 9.77
N LYS A 118 9.26 3.64 8.87
CA LYS A 118 9.01 5.06 9.15
C LYS A 118 7.55 5.48 8.97
N MET A 119 6.73 4.61 8.38
CA MET A 119 5.32 4.92 8.14
C MET A 119 4.50 4.73 9.40
N GLU A 120 3.65 5.70 9.68
CA GLU A 120 2.68 5.60 10.77
C GLU A 120 1.51 4.70 10.37
N ILE A 121 1.08 3.89 11.32
CA ILE A 121 -0.12 3.06 11.21
C ILE A 121 -1.17 3.69 12.12
N MET A 122 -2.32 4.02 11.55
CA MET A 122 -3.45 4.51 12.33
C MET A 122 -4.11 3.38 13.14
N GLU A 123 -4.65 3.72 14.30
CA GLU A 123 -5.38 2.76 15.14
C GLU A 123 -6.56 2.16 14.38
N GLY A 124 -6.67 0.84 14.43
CA GLY A 124 -7.75 0.10 13.80
C GLY A 124 -9.03 0.10 14.63
N VAL A 125 -10.12 -0.32 14.02
CA VAL A 125 -11.39 -0.60 14.70
C VAL A 125 -11.45 -2.10 14.98
N TRP A 126 -11.69 -2.46 16.23
CA TRP A 126 -11.88 -3.84 16.65
C TRP A 126 -13.30 -4.05 17.17
N ASP A 127 -14.02 -4.96 16.55
CA ASP A 127 -15.33 -5.42 17.02
C ASP A 127 -15.29 -6.95 17.10
N PRO A 128 -15.33 -7.54 18.31
CA PRO A 128 -15.23 -8.98 18.50
C PRO A 128 -16.43 -9.76 17.92
N SER A 129 -17.55 -9.08 17.67
CA SER A 129 -18.73 -9.70 17.02
C SER A 129 -18.56 -9.83 15.51
N PHE A 130 -17.63 -9.05 14.92
CA PHE A 130 -17.45 -8.95 13.48
C PHE A 130 -16.11 -9.53 13.02
N ILE A 131 -15.04 -9.31 13.80
CA ILE A 131 -13.70 -9.77 13.49
C ILE A 131 -13.41 -11.03 14.31
N GLY A 132 -12.89 -12.08 13.69
CA GLY A 132 -12.72 -13.39 14.30
C GLY A 132 -11.95 -13.38 15.63
N GLU A 133 -12.40 -14.17 16.59
CA GLU A 133 -11.83 -14.29 17.95
C GLU A 133 -10.32 -14.54 17.99
N SER A 134 -9.77 -15.20 16.97
CA SER A 134 -8.33 -15.51 16.89
C SER A 134 -7.41 -14.28 16.86
N GLN A 135 -7.96 -13.11 16.61
CA GLN A 135 -7.19 -11.85 16.61
C GLN A 135 -7.31 -11.04 17.90
N HIS A 136 -8.13 -11.47 18.84
CA HIS A 136 -8.39 -10.75 20.09
C HIS A 136 -7.10 -10.42 20.87
N GLU A 137 -6.19 -11.37 20.99
CA GLU A 137 -4.93 -11.17 21.72
C GLU A 137 -3.95 -10.22 21.00
N THR A 138 -4.10 -10.04 19.70
CA THR A 138 -3.23 -9.20 18.87
C THR A 138 -3.80 -7.82 18.59
N ALA A 139 -5.10 -7.60 18.87
CA ALA A 139 -5.81 -6.34 18.68
C ALA A 139 -5.49 -5.34 19.79
N THR A 140 -4.24 -4.86 19.83
CA THR A 140 -3.74 -3.95 20.88
C THR A 140 -3.55 -2.51 20.39
N HIS A 141 -3.78 -2.26 19.10
CA HIS A 141 -3.69 -0.94 18.48
C HIS A 141 -5.06 -0.57 17.90
N VAL A 142 -5.98 -0.27 18.80
CA VAL A 142 -7.39 -0.03 18.47
C VAL A 142 -7.88 1.26 19.09
N VAL A 143 -8.77 1.93 18.37
CA VAL A 143 -9.41 3.15 18.86
C VAL A 143 -10.21 2.84 20.12
N SER A 144 -9.88 3.53 21.21
CA SER A 144 -10.62 3.44 22.45
C SER A 144 -11.85 4.36 22.38
N GLY A 145 -13.04 3.79 22.49
CA GLY A 145 -14.29 4.55 22.54
C GLY A 145 -15.46 3.63 22.81
N GLU A 146 -16.41 4.12 23.64
CA GLU A 146 -17.56 3.31 24.07
C GLU A 146 -18.67 3.23 23.02
N ASP A 147 -18.59 3.99 21.92
CA ASP A 147 -19.58 3.91 20.86
C ASP A 147 -18.95 3.94 19.44
N ASN A 148 -19.58 3.19 18.55
CA ASN A 148 -19.20 3.07 17.14
C ASN A 148 -19.29 4.41 16.38
N LEU A 149 -19.98 5.41 16.91
CA LEU A 149 -20.16 6.70 16.27
C LEU A 149 -18.92 7.58 16.42
N SER A 150 -18.29 7.59 17.60
CA SER A 150 -17.04 8.33 17.86
C SER A 150 -15.89 7.74 17.04
N THR A 151 -15.86 6.42 16.90
CA THR A 151 -14.90 5.69 16.07
C THR A 151 -15.08 6.03 14.59
N ARG A 152 -16.32 6.07 14.09
CA ARG A 152 -16.64 6.45 12.72
C ARG A 152 -16.22 7.88 12.41
N THR A 153 -16.48 8.81 13.31
CA THR A 153 -16.08 10.22 13.17
C THR A 153 -14.56 10.39 13.10
N ARG A 154 -13.80 9.60 13.87
CA ARG A 154 -12.32 9.59 13.80
C ARG A 154 -11.80 9.07 12.48
N VAL A 155 -12.36 7.99 11.95
CA VAL A 155 -12.01 7.48 10.62
C VAL A 155 -12.31 8.54 9.57
N ASP A 156 -13.47 9.18 9.62
CA ASP A 156 -13.86 10.23 8.69
C ASP A 156 -12.93 11.45 8.75
N SER A 157 -12.44 11.85 9.95
CA SER A 157 -11.47 12.93 10.09
C SER A 157 -10.11 12.60 9.49
N HIS A 158 -9.60 11.39 9.69
CA HIS A 158 -8.34 10.94 9.07
C HIS A 158 -8.44 10.86 7.55
N VAL A 159 -9.57 10.37 7.02
CA VAL A 159 -9.83 10.38 5.57
C VAL A 159 -9.82 11.79 5.02
N SER A 160 -10.42 12.75 5.73
CA SER A 160 -10.46 14.16 5.32
C SER A 160 -9.06 14.80 5.31
N GLU A 161 -8.20 14.45 6.25
CA GLU A 161 -6.80 14.94 6.29
C GLU A 161 -5.95 14.39 5.14
N LEU A 162 -6.16 13.13 4.74
CA LEU A 162 -5.42 12.50 3.64
C LEU A 162 -5.90 12.92 2.24
N VAL A 163 -7.12 13.39 2.10
CA VAL A 163 -7.67 13.89 0.82
C VAL A 163 -7.24 15.33 0.54
N LEU A 164 -6.70 16.05 1.52
CA LEU A 164 -6.29 17.46 1.40
C LEU A 164 -4.81 17.67 1.04
N ILE A 165 -4.03 16.61 0.80
CA ILE A 165 -2.67 16.65 0.29
C ILE A 165 -2.69 16.30 -1.20
#